data_6a8d5f286c86173abdc3ac9732552502
#
_entry.id   6a8d5f286c86173abdc3ac9732552502
#
_cell.length_a   1.000
_cell.length_b   1.000
_cell.length_c   1.000
_cell.angle_alpha   90.00
_cell.angle_beta   90.00
_cell.angle_gamma   90.00
#
_symmetry.space_group_name_H-M   'P 1'
#
loop_
_entity.id
_entity.type
_entity.pdbx_description
1 polymer ?
#
loop_
_entity_poly.entity_id
_entity_poly.type
_entity_poly.pdbx_seq_one_letter_code
_entity_poly.pdbx_strand_id
1 'polypeptide(L)'
;METIKVELRAAKIPGLPGVFADHYWLVVIRGIDGSSCQKCDRWEIWQRARLNDCCWGHLHKNLLAPRQGVGNGPSRSIQQWVGDEALPIIERIESSPGSYPFIETYRYWPGPNSNTFAQWIVRDKMKLGMRAVGKSFWIPEIAS
;
A
#
# COMPACT_ATOMS: atom_id res chain seq x y z
N MET A 1 -2.34 -25.08 -8.86
CA MET A 1 -2.51 -23.91 -9.76
C MET A 1 -1.96 -22.68 -9.07
N GLU A 2 -1.12 -21.94 -9.73
CA GLU A 2 -0.54 -20.73 -9.15
C GLU A 2 -1.61 -19.64 -9.03
N THR A 3 -1.70 -19.04 -7.85
CA THR A 3 -2.63 -17.94 -7.58
C THR A 3 -1.89 -16.62 -7.56
N ILE A 4 -2.46 -15.62 -8.23
CA ILE A 4 -1.97 -14.24 -8.22
C ILE A 4 -3.05 -13.38 -7.58
N LYS A 5 -2.69 -12.65 -6.52
CA LYS A 5 -3.62 -11.78 -5.78
C LYS A 5 -2.96 -10.46 -5.41
N VAL A 6 -3.79 -9.44 -5.24
CA VAL A 6 -3.43 -8.21 -4.51
C VAL A 6 -4.40 -8.08 -3.34
N GLU A 7 -3.86 -7.82 -2.17
CA GLU A 7 -4.65 -7.52 -0.98
C GLU A 7 -4.38 -6.10 -0.51
N LEU A 8 -5.46 -5.33 -0.35
CA LEU A 8 -5.43 -4.03 0.31
C LEU A 8 -5.70 -4.24 1.79
N ARG A 9 -4.80 -3.81 2.64
CA ARG A 9 -4.91 -3.94 4.09
C ARG A 9 -4.84 -2.60 4.78
N ALA A 10 -5.35 -2.54 6.00
CA ALA A 10 -5.30 -1.34 6.82
C ALA A 10 -5.13 -1.67 8.30
N ALA A 11 -4.54 -0.74 9.02
CA ALA A 11 -4.43 -0.79 10.47
C ALA A 11 -4.47 0.63 11.05
N LYS A 12 -4.88 0.74 12.31
CA LYS A 12 -4.91 2.03 13.01
C LYS A 12 -3.49 2.58 13.16
N ILE A 13 -3.32 3.86 12.88
CA ILE A 13 -2.06 4.56 13.13
C ILE A 13 -1.80 4.60 14.64
N PRO A 14 -0.54 4.40 15.09
CA PRO A 14 -0.21 4.45 16.52
C PRO A 14 -0.55 5.79 17.18
N GLY A 15 -0.94 5.73 18.44
CA GLY A 15 -1.18 6.91 19.26
C GLY A 15 -2.50 7.62 18.96
N LEU A 16 -2.56 8.91 19.29
CA LEU A 16 -3.76 9.72 19.14
C LEU A 16 -4.27 9.82 17.69
N PRO A 17 -3.40 9.94 16.66
CA PRO A 17 -3.87 9.92 15.26
C PRO A 17 -4.65 8.68 14.89
N GLY A 18 -4.42 7.53 15.54
CA GLY A 18 -5.15 6.29 15.28
C GLY A 18 -6.63 6.34 15.61
N VAL A 19 -7.07 7.33 16.39
CA VAL A 19 -8.49 7.58 16.66
C VAL A 19 -9.21 8.05 15.39
N PHE A 20 -8.49 8.76 14.50
CA PHE A 20 -9.07 9.40 13.32
C PHE A 20 -8.59 8.81 12.01
N ALA A 21 -7.48 8.08 12.00
CA ALA A 21 -6.81 7.68 10.77
C ALA A 21 -6.30 6.25 10.79
N ASP A 22 -6.32 5.64 9.61
CA ASP A 22 -5.74 4.32 9.34
C ASP A 22 -4.56 4.48 8.37
N HIS A 23 -3.64 3.52 8.45
CA HIS A 23 -2.57 3.33 7.49
C HIS A 23 -2.93 2.18 6.55
N TYR A 24 -2.92 2.44 5.25
CA TYR A 24 -3.23 1.45 4.22
C TYR A 24 -1.95 1.01 3.51
N TRP A 25 -1.92 -0.26 3.11
CA TRP A 25 -0.83 -0.81 2.30
C TRP A 25 -1.34 -1.92 1.38
N LEU A 26 -0.47 -2.35 0.48
CA LEU A 26 -0.78 -3.37 -0.50
C LEU A 26 0.16 -4.56 -0.36
N VAL A 27 -0.38 -5.75 -0.55
CA VAL A 27 0.37 -7.01 -0.55
C VAL A 27 0.15 -7.70 -1.89
N VAL A 28 1.24 -7.97 -2.60
CA VAL A 28 1.23 -8.79 -3.82
C VAL A 28 1.51 -10.23 -3.41
N ILE A 29 0.61 -11.13 -3.75
CA ILE A 29 0.67 -12.53 -3.35
C ILE A 29 0.77 -13.41 -4.60
N ARG A 30 1.83 -14.21 -4.67
CA ARG A 30 2.06 -15.17 -5.75
C ARG A 30 2.36 -16.53 -5.18
N GLY A 31 1.89 -17.60 -5.84
CA GLY A 31 2.19 -18.97 -5.47
C GLY A 31 0.96 -19.84 -5.37
N ILE A 32 1.11 -20.99 -4.71
CA ILE A 32 0.03 -21.96 -4.53
C ILE A 32 -0.68 -21.64 -3.22
N ASP A 33 -1.99 -21.45 -3.29
CA ASP A 33 -2.82 -21.13 -2.12
C ASP A 33 -2.65 -22.20 -1.02
N GLY A 34 -2.42 -21.71 0.22
CA GLY A 34 -2.25 -22.57 1.38
C GLY A 34 -0.91 -23.30 1.45
N SER A 35 0.02 -23.06 0.53
CA SER A 35 1.32 -23.71 0.52
C SER A 35 2.42 -22.81 1.12
N SER A 36 3.51 -23.44 1.58
CA SER A 36 4.70 -22.75 2.06
C SER A 36 5.48 -22.05 0.93
N CYS A 37 5.10 -22.29 -0.33
CA CYS A 37 5.73 -21.68 -1.50
C CYS A 37 5.10 -20.36 -1.91
N GLN A 38 4.09 -19.87 -1.16
CA GLN A 38 3.45 -18.60 -1.44
C GLN A 38 4.39 -17.45 -1.09
N LYS A 39 4.60 -16.54 -2.06
CA LYS A 39 5.41 -15.34 -1.88
C LYS A 39 4.51 -14.12 -1.68
N CYS A 40 4.76 -13.36 -0.61
CA CYS A 40 4.01 -12.15 -0.28
C CYS A 40 4.96 -10.96 -0.22
N ASP A 41 4.70 -9.95 -1.02
CA ASP A 41 5.46 -8.70 -1.02
C ASP A 41 4.56 -7.55 -0.59
N ARG A 42 4.93 -6.89 0.51
CA ARG A 42 4.23 -5.74 1.07
C ARG A 42 4.83 -4.43 0.56
N TRP A 43 3.97 -3.54 0.08
CA TRP A 43 4.35 -2.25 -0.48
C TRP A 43 3.59 -1.12 0.21
N GLU A 44 4.33 -0.11 0.69
CA GLU A 44 3.74 1.00 1.43
C GLU A 44 4.62 2.23 1.45
N ILE A 45 4.00 3.38 1.70
CA ILE A 45 4.71 4.62 2.00
C ILE A 45 4.81 4.77 3.52
N TRP A 46 5.97 5.17 4.01
CA TRP A 46 6.22 5.50 5.42
C TRP A 46 6.73 6.94 5.56
N GLN A 47 6.49 7.50 6.76
CA GLN A 47 6.99 8.85 7.06
C GLN A 47 8.51 8.94 7.06
N ARG A 48 9.20 7.84 7.38
CA ARG A 48 10.67 7.77 7.33
C ARG A 48 11.10 7.17 6.00
N ALA A 49 12.10 7.81 5.39
CA ALA A 49 12.65 7.37 4.11
C ALA A 49 13.84 6.44 4.31
N ARG A 50 14.12 5.61 3.33
CA ARG A 50 15.36 4.82 3.18
C ARG A 50 15.71 3.97 4.40
N LEU A 51 14.71 3.24 4.93
CA LEU A 51 14.87 2.43 6.14
C LEU A 51 15.53 1.06 5.88
N ASN A 52 15.54 0.59 4.63
CA ASN A 52 16.18 -0.67 4.24
C ASN A 52 16.67 -0.63 2.79
N ASP A 53 17.33 -1.71 2.35
CA ASP A 53 17.88 -1.81 0.99
C ASP A 53 16.81 -1.94 -0.10
N CYS A 54 15.58 -2.27 0.28
CA CYS A 54 14.44 -2.41 -0.63
C CYS A 54 13.50 -1.21 -0.53
N CYS A 55 14.06 -0.01 -0.50
CA CYS A 55 13.26 1.22 -0.44
C CYS A 55 13.68 2.22 -1.52
N TRP A 56 12.72 3.08 -1.86
CA TRP A 56 12.88 4.20 -2.80
C TRP A 56 12.29 5.43 -2.11
N GLY A 57 13.14 6.24 -1.47
CA GLY A 57 12.66 7.34 -0.66
C GLY A 57 11.73 6.88 0.45
N HIS A 58 10.49 7.35 0.44
CA HIS A 58 9.46 6.96 1.40
C HIS A 58 8.72 5.68 1.03
N LEU A 59 8.92 5.15 -0.19
CA LEU A 59 8.30 3.90 -0.64
C LEU A 59 9.15 2.72 -0.19
N HIS A 60 8.52 1.75 0.48
CA HIS A 60 9.18 0.58 1.01
C HIS A 60 8.55 -0.71 0.50
N LYS A 61 9.41 -1.69 0.23
CA LYS A 61 9.01 -3.06 -0.06
C LYS A 61 9.49 -3.95 1.08
N ASN A 62 8.54 -4.67 1.71
CA ASN A 62 8.83 -5.63 2.80
C ASN A 62 9.53 -5.02 4.02
N LEU A 63 9.20 -3.78 4.37
CA LEU A 63 9.69 -3.17 5.62
C LEU A 63 9.16 -3.93 6.84
N LEU A 64 7.91 -4.37 6.78
CA LEU A 64 7.25 -5.18 7.80
C LEU A 64 6.67 -6.45 7.17
N ALA A 65 6.28 -7.42 8.00
CA ALA A 65 5.60 -8.63 7.54
C ALA A 65 4.25 -8.27 6.88
N PRO A 66 3.77 -9.08 5.91
CA PRO A 66 2.62 -8.69 5.08
C PRO A 66 1.36 -8.28 5.85
N ARG A 67 1.09 -8.93 6.98
CA ARG A 67 -0.12 -8.69 7.78
C ARG A 67 0.13 -7.98 9.10
N GLN A 68 1.36 -7.58 9.35
CA GLN A 68 1.74 -6.91 10.59
C GLN A 68 1.11 -5.52 10.66
N GLY A 69 0.45 -5.20 11.77
CA GLY A 69 -0.05 -3.84 12.03
C GLY A 69 1.09 -2.85 12.25
N VAL A 70 0.75 -1.60 12.40
CA VAL A 70 1.72 -0.51 12.51
C VAL A 70 1.89 0.00 13.96
N GLY A 71 1.46 -0.79 14.95
CA GLY A 71 1.71 -0.52 16.36
C GLY A 71 0.48 -0.21 17.22
N ASN A 72 -0.71 -0.08 16.64
CA ASN A 72 -1.95 0.20 17.39
C ASN A 72 -3.04 -0.82 17.04
N GLY A 73 -2.72 -2.09 17.27
CA GLY A 73 -3.64 -3.19 17.02
C GLY A 73 -3.38 -3.96 15.75
N PRO A 74 -4.20 -4.97 15.46
CA PRO A 74 -4.01 -5.83 14.29
C PRO A 74 -4.39 -5.14 12.99
N SER A 75 -3.85 -5.65 11.89
CA SER A 75 -4.29 -5.27 10.56
C SER A 75 -5.55 -6.03 10.15
N ARG A 76 -6.26 -5.49 9.17
CA ARG A 76 -7.43 -6.14 8.58
C ARG A 76 -7.38 -6.07 7.06
N SER A 77 -7.92 -7.10 6.41
CA SER A 77 -8.09 -7.12 4.96
C SER A 77 -9.28 -6.22 4.60
N ILE A 78 -9.07 -5.33 3.64
CA ILE A 78 -10.10 -4.40 3.16
C ILE A 78 -10.70 -4.93 1.86
N GLN A 79 -9.86 -5.34 0.91
CA GLN A 79 -10.27 -5.82 -0.40
C GLN A 79 -9.21 -6.74 -0.99
N GLN A 80 -9.62 -7.66 -1.85
CA GLN A 80 -8.73 -8.53 -2.60
C GLN A 80 -9.12 -8.54 -4.08
N TRP A 81 -8.13 -8.59 -4.95
CA TRP A 81 -8.28 -8.80 -6.38
C TRP A 81 -7.51 -10.06 -6.75
N VAL A 82 -8.09 -10.91 -7.59
CA VAL A 82 -7.54 -12.23 -7.89
C VAL A 82 -7.43 -12.43 -9.41
N GLY A 83 -6.36 -13.07 -9.87
CA GLY A 83 -6.17 -13.40 -11.26
C GLY A 83 -6.06 -12.19 -12.16
N ASP A 84 -6.80 -12.17 -13.25
CA ASP A 84 -6.72 -11.09 -14.25
C ASP A 84 -7.04 -9.71 -13.69
N GLU A 85 -7.90 -9.62 -12.68
CA GLU A 85 -8.21 -8.34 -12.03
C GLU A 85 -7.02 -7.79 -11.24
N ALA A 86 -6.16 -8.67 -10.74
CA ALA A 86 -4.98 -8.29 -9.98
C ALA A 86 -3.84 -7.78 -10.86
N LEU A 87 -3.72 -8.26 -12.09
CA LEU A 87 -2.56 -8.00 -12.95
C LEU A 87 -2.28 -6.52 -13.18
N PRO A 88 -3.25 -5.68 -13.57
CA PRO A 88 -2.97 -4.25 -13.78
C PRO A 88 -2.61 -3.52 -12.47
N ILE A 89 -3.14 -3.98 -11.34
CA ILE A 89 -2.80 -3.42 -10.03
C ILE A 89 -1.36 -3.79 -9.66
N ILE A 90 -0.97 -5.05 -9.87
CA ILE A 90 0.39 -5.52 -9.61
C ILE A 90 1.40 -4.76 -10.48
N GLU A 91 1.11 -4.59 -11.76
CA GLU A 91 1.97 -3.83 -12.68
C GLU A 91 2.20 -2.41 -12.16
N ARG A 92 1.14 -1.76 -11.69
CA ARG A 92 1.21 -0.41 -11.14
C ARG A 92 2.01 -0.37 -9.86
N ILE A 93 1.82 -1.35 -8.97
CA ILE A 93 2.59 -1.45 -7.72
C ILE A 93 4.08 -1.63 -8.03
N GLU A 94 4.42 -2.60 -8.86
CA GLU A 94 5.82 -2.97 -9.12
C GLU A 94 6.57 -1.94 -9.94
N SER A 95 5.87 -1.14 -10.75
CA SER A 95 6.45 -0.02 -11.48
C SER A 95 6.48 1.29 -10.69
N SER A 96 5.83 1.33 -9.53
CA SER A 96 5.67 2.57 -8.74
C SER A 96 6.99 3.25 -8.34
N PRO A 97 8.12 2.54 -8.11
CA PRO A 97 9.39 3.23 -7.85
C PRO A 97 9.78 4.24 -8.92
N GLY A 98 9.44 3.97 -10.19
CA GLY A 98 9.74 4.86 -11.31
C GLY A 98 8.60 5.76 -11.75
N SER A 99 7.39 5.57 -11.20
CA SER A 99 6.19 6.26 -11.70
C SER A 99 5.42 7.05 -10.64
N TYR A 100 5.50 6.67 -9.36
CA TYR A 100 4.84 7.43 -8.30
C TYR A 100 5.56 8.76 -8.07
N PRO A 101 4.87 9.91 -8.20
CA PRO A 101 5.56 11.21 -8.21
C PRO A 101 6.05 11.69 -6.86
N PHE A 102 5.57 11.12 -5.74
CA PHE A 102 5.88 11.59 -4.40
C PHE A 102 6.78 10.64 -3.60
N ILE A 103 7.74 10.00 -4.26
CA ILE A 103 8.71 9.10 -3.61
C ILE A 103 9.49 9.80 -2.50
N GLU A 104 9.85 11.07 -2.70
CA GLU A 104 10.70 11.84 -1.78
C GLU A 104 9.93 12.82 -0.90
N THR A 105 8.58 12.81 -0.96
CA THR A 105 7.74 13.75 -0.24
C THR A 105 6.77 13.02 0.67
N TYR A 106 6.73 13.40 1.95
CA TYR A 106 5.76 12.85 2.90
C TYR A 106 5.18 13.96 3.77
N ARG A 107 3.85 13.98 3.90
CA ARG A 107 3.12 14.81 4.86
C ARG A 107 1.94 14.02 5.39
N TYR A 108 1.82 13.93 6.72
CA TYR A 108 0.66 13.30 7.34
C TYR A 108 -0.66 13.95 6.88
N TRP A 109 -0.70 15.28 6.88
CA TRP A 109 -1.85 16.07 6.43
C TRP A 109 -1.38 17.26 5.60
N PRO A 110 -1.96 17.58 4.48
CA PRO A 110 -3.06 16.88 3.78
C PRO A 110 -2.59 15.66 2.95
N GLY A 111 -1.34 15.33 3.00
CA GLY A 111 -0.63 14.36 2.19
C GLY A 111 0.46 15.05 1.35
N PRO A 112 1.15 14.32 0.49
CA PRO A 112 1.01 12.90 0.19
C PRO A 112 1.54 11.99 1.31
N ASN A 113 0.84 10.90 1.56
CA ASN A 113 1.19 9.92 2.59
C ASN A 113 0.88 8.48 2.13
N SER A 114 0.87 7.52 3.05
CA SER A 114 0.58 6.12 2.72
C SER A 114 -0.77 5.91 2.04
N ASN A 115 -1.78 6.65 2.45
CA ASN A 115 -3.13 6.53 1.92
C ASN A 115 -3.27 7.18 0.53
N THR A 116 -2.49 8.24 0.29
CA THR A 116 -2.36 8.84 -1.05
C THR A 116 -1.81 7.82 -2.04
N PHE A 117 -0.75 7.12 -1.66
CA PHE A 117 -0.15 6.07 -2.49
C PHE A 117 -1.12 4.92 -2.73
N ALA A 118 -1.73 4.38 -1.67
CA ALA A 118 -2.66 3.25 -1.79
C ALA A 118 -3.84 3.61 -2.70
N GLN A 119 -4.41 4.80 -2.54
CA GLN A 119 -5.50 5.26 -3.42
C GLN A 119 -5.04 5.42 -4.86
N TRP A 120 -3.83 5.93 -5.08
CA TRP A 120 -3.25 6.06 -6.43
C TRP A 120 -3.06 4.70 -7.10
N ILE A 121 -2.64 3.69 -6.35
CA ILE A 121 -2.48 2.33 -6.86
C ILE A 121 -3.83 1.74 -7.27
N VAL A 122 -4.85 1.80 -6.41
CA VAL A 122 -6.15 1.18 -6.67
C VAL A 122 -7.04 2.03 -7.58
N ARG A 123 -6.79 3.35 -7.65
CA ARG A 123 -7.50 4.31 -8.52
C ARG A 123 -9.02 4.15 -8.41
N ASP A 124 -9.67 3.93 -9.57
CA ASP A 124 -11.12 3.76 -9.69
C ASP A 124 -11.63 2.38 -9.27
N LYS A 125 -10.74 1.43 -9.00
CA LYS A 125 -11.13 0.09 -8.52
C LYS A 125 -11.79 0.13 -7.16
N MET A 126 -11.39 1.08 -6.32
CA MET A 126 -11.94 1.27 -5.00
C MET A 126 -11.63 2.67 -4.47
N LYS A 127 -12.59 3.29 -3.80
CA LYS A 127 -12.36 4.49 -3.00
C LYS A 127 -12.10 4.07 -1.55
N LEU A 128 -10.95 4.45 -1.01
CA LEU A 128 -10.58 4.14 0.37
C LEU A 128 -11.58 4.76 1.36
N GLY A 129 -11.69 4.16 2.54
CA GLY A 129 -12.62 4.60 3.57
C GLY A 129 -12.32 5.98 4.15
N MET A 130 -13.23 6.49 4.97
CA MET A 130 -13.12 7.83 5.56
C MET A 130 -11.90 8.01 6.47
N ARG A 131 -11.42 6.92 7.05
CA ARG A 131 -10.22 6.95 7.92
C ARG A 131 -8.90 6.95 7.14
N ALA A 132 -8.95 6.84 5.81
CA ALA A 132 -7.77 6.93 4.94
C ALA A 132 -7.40 8.42 4.71
N VAL A 133 -6.87 9.07 5.73
CA VAL A 133 -6.45 10.47 5.67
C VAL A 133 -5.39 10.64 4.60
N GLY A 134 -5.60 11.59 3.68
CA GLY A 134 -4.69 11.84 2.55
C GLY A 134 -5.06 11.13 1.26
N LYS A 135 -6.11 10.28 1.25
CA LYS A 135 -6.53 9.55 0.03
C LYS A 135 -6.94 10.47 -1.12
N SER A 136 -7.43 11.65 -0.80
CA SER A 136 -7.92 12.61 -1.79
C SER A 136 -6.87 13.67 -2.19
N PHE A 137 -5.64 13.52 -1.72
CA PHE A 137 -4.56 14.41 -2.12
C PHE A 137 -4.35 14.30 -3.63
N TRP A 138 -4.34 15.44 -4.30
CA TRP A 138 -4.27 15.48 -5.77
C TRP A 138 -2.92 15.05 -6.28
N ILE A 139 -2.92 14.11 -7.23
CA ILE A 139 -1.73 13.66 -7.94
C ILE A 139 -1.91 14.05 -9.40
N PRO A 140 -0.93 14.77 -9.99
CA PRO A 140 -0.98 15.08 -11.41
C PRO A 140 -1.06 13.79 -12.24
N GLU A 141 -1.98 13.75 -13.21
CA GLU A 141 -1.93 12.69 -14.21
C GLU A 141 -0.64 12.85 -15.00
N ILE A 142 0.20 11.82 -14.96
CA ILE A 142 1.32 11.77 -15.86
C ILE A 142 0.74 11.46 -17.23
N ALA A 143 0.85 12.40 -18.15
CA ALA A 143 0.48 12.17 -19.54
C ALA A 143 1.21 10.93 -20.03
N SER A 144 0.45 9.89 -20.34
CA SER A 144 0.96 8.64 -20.90
C SER A 144 1.47 8.84 -22.30
#